data_55db99102854112095268f15d0eba9e1
#
_entry.id   55db99102854112095268f15d0eba9e1
#
_cell.length_a   1.000
_cell.length_b   1.000
_cell.length_c   1.000
_cell.angle_alpha   90.00
_cell.angle_beta   90.00
_cell.angle_gamma   90.00
#
_symmetry.space_group_name_H-M   'P 1'
#
loop_
_entity.id
_entity.type
_entity.pdbx_description
1 polymer ?
#
loop_
_entity_poly.entity_id
_entity_poly.type
_entity_poly.pdbx_seq_one_letter_code
_entity_poly.pdbx_strand_id
1 'polypeptide(L)'
;MINIYSSARPSKGAFPITRLLFFLVATTVIISFLIWCLYLLDKDTMPITSVYIVGDLKYTNVSHLKSEVEKSIDAGLLYLNTRQIRNVLLAEPWIEDAFVRKVWPPGLSVKIIEKVPVAKWGAHALLSSSGAVFEPRELEGVNNLVTLFSLRDRPKNVIENFLVVKEVFGHCGVLIKHFGATDRGEWLVLTTDEKRINLGRGDIEEKLSRFQFAYERDINAYWPSVTRIDLRYSNGLTVNKRQIKEMRGTL
;
A
#
# COMPACT_ATOMS: atom_id res chain seq x y z
N MET A 1 39.48 -41.99 96.34
CA MET A 1 39.17 -41.93 94.91
C MET A 1 37.85 -41.17 94.75
N ILE A 2 37.93 -39.89 94.45
CA ILE A 2 36.74 -39.05 94.17
C ILE A 2 36.76 -38.60 92.73
N ASN A 3 35.79 -39.07 92.02
CA ASN A 3 35.64 -38.81 90.60
C ASN A 3 34.65 -37.64 90.43
N ILE A 4 35.14 -36.45 90.08
CA ILE A 4 34.34 -35.26 89.84
C ILE A 4 34.02 -35.17 88.35
N TYR A 5 32.82 -35.62 87.97
CA TYR A 5 32.29 -35.36 86.59
C TYR A 5 31.77 -33.91 86.50
N SER A 6 32.55 -33.05 85.85
CA SER A 6 32.14 -31.73 85.49
C SER A 6 31.23 -31.82 84.25
N SER A 7 29.92 -31.63 84.41
CA SER A 7 28.98 -31.50 83.30
C SER A 7 29.07 -30.10 82.72
N ALA A 8 29.78 -29.99 81.58
CA ALA A 8 29.77 -28.78 80.79
C ALA A 8 28.37 -28.59 80.19
N ARG A 9 27.61 -27.58 80.62
CA ARG A 9 26.36 -27.17 79.95
C ARG A 9 26.70 -26.61 78.54
N PRO A 10 26.00 -27.02 77.49
CA PRO A 10 26.21 -26.41 76.17
C PRO A 10 25.76 -24.93 76.27
N SER A 11 26.65 -24.03 75.90
CA SER A 11 26.35 -22.62 75.75
C SER A 11 25.24 -22.46 74.68
N LYS A 12 24.13 -21.81 75.06
CA LYS A 12 23.10 -21.37 74.07
C LYS A 12 23.81 -20.45 73.09
N GLY A 13 24.01 -20.98 71.85
CA GLY A 13 24.69 -20.25 70.79
C GLY A 13 23.99 -18.93 70.57
N ALA A 14 24.65 -17.84 70.84
CA ALA A 14 24.25 -16.51 70.41
C ALA A 14 24.15 -16.57 68.87
N PHE A 15 22.96 -16.32 68.34
CA PHE A 15 22.79 -16.20 66.86
C PHE A 15 23.73 -15.09 66.40
N PRO A 16 24.71 -15.38 65.56
CA PRO A 16 25.71 -14.38 65.21
C PRO A 16 24.99 -13.24 64.50
N ILE A 17 25.16 -12.01 65.03
CA ILE A 17 24.60 -10.76 64.46
C ILE A 17 24.81 -10.70 62.95
N THR A 18 25.89 -11.28 62.44
CA THR A 18 26.21 -11.39 61.04
C THR A 18 25.17 -12.19 60.23
N ARG A 19 24.59 -13.27 60.81
CA ARG A 19 23.50 -14.04 60.14
C ARG A 19 22.21 -13.24 60.10
N LEU A 20 21.88 -12.50 61.16
CA LEU A 20 20.71 -11.63 61.23
C LEU A 20 20.82 -10.51 60.19
N LEU A 21 21.98 -9.85 60.10
CA LEU A 21 22.27 -8.83 59.08
C LEU A 21 22.16 -9.43 57.63
N PHE A 22 22.71 -10.62 57.43
CA PHE A 22 22.60 -11.28 56.12
C PHE A 22 21.14 -11.56 55.70
N PHE A 23 20.31 -12.06 56.62
CA PHE A 23 18.88 -12.26 56.35
C PHE A 23 18.14 -10.94 56.07
N LEU A 24 18.47 -9.87 56.81
CA LEU A 24 17.87 -8.56 56.63
C LEU A 24 18.23 -7.96 55.24
N VAL A 25 19.49 -8.06 54.82
CA VAL A 25 19.94 -7.63 53.49
C VAL A 25 19.28 -8.50 52.41
N ALA A 26 19.23 -9.81 52.58
CA ALA A 26 18.60 -10.71 51.59
C ALA A 26 17.11 -10.43 51.44
N THR A 27 16.39 -10.18 52.53
CA THR A 27 14.95 -9.83 52.45
C THR A 27 14.71 -8.47 51.78
N THR A 28 15.54 -7.45 52.07
CA THR A 28 15.42 -6.15 51.40
C THR A 28 15.68 -6.25 49.89
N VAL A 29 16.67 -7.04 49.46
CA VAL A 29 16.95 -7.31 48.04
C VAL A 29 15.78 -8.02 47.38
N ILE A 30 15.20 -9.04 48.03
CA ILE A 30 14.05 -9.78 47.51
C ILE A 30 12.82 -8.86 47.36
N ILE A 31 12.53 -8.05 48.40
CA ILE A 31 11.42 -7.10 48.38
C ILE A 31 11.62 -6.06 47.26
N SER A 32 12.82 -5.49 47.13
CA SER A 32 13.16 -4.54 46.06
C SER A 32 12.99 -5.15 44.69
N PHE A 33 13.42 -6.40 44.51
CA PHE A 33 13.25 -7.13 43.27
C PHE A 33 11.76 -7.39 42.95
N LEU A 34 10.95 -7.77 43.94
CA LEU A 34 9.52 -7.95 43.77
C LEU A 34 8.81 -6.63 43.39
N ILE A 35 9.14 -5.52 44.05
CA ILE A 35 8.61 -4.21 43.69
C ILE A 35 9.01 -3.83 42.25
N TRP A 36 10.25 -4.08 41.88
CA TRP A 36 10.72 -3.85 40.51
C TRP A 36 9.99 -4.73 39.49
N CYS A 37 9.73 -6.02 39.77
CA CYS A 37 8.91 -6.89 38.96
C CYS A 37 7.47 -6.39 38.85
N LEU A 38 6.84 -5.95 39.92
CA LEU A 38 5.50 -5.39 39.92
C LEU A 38 5.44 -4.11 39.07
N TYR A 39 6.46 -3.25 39.13
CA TYR A 39 6.57 -2.08 38.27
C TYR A 39 6.66 -2.46 36.79
N LEU A 40 7.39 -3.51 36.43
CA LEU A 40 7.48 -4.00 35.05
C LEU A 40 6.17 -4.64 34.56
N LEU A 41 5.30 -5.10 35.46
CA LEU A 41 3.97 -5.65 35.13
C LEU A 41 2.92 -4.58 34.85
N ASP A 42 3.21 -3.32 35.20
CA ASP A 42 2.30 -2.22 34.92
C ASP A 42 2.27 -1.93 33.42
N LYS A 43 1.04 -1.88 32.86
CA LYS A 43 0.83 -1.63 31.43
C LYS A 43 1.33 -0.27 30.96
N ASP A 44 1.36 0.72 31.86
CA ASP A 44 1.79 2.08 31.58
C ASP A 44 3.31 2.27 31.77
N THR A 45 4.04 1.19 32.07
CA THR A 45 5.49 1.24 32.24
C THR A 45 6.15 1.65 30.91
N MET A 46 7.02 2.65 30.96
CA MET A 46 7.72 3.25 29.82
C MET A 46 6.75 3.88 28.80
N PRO A 47 6.10 5.01 29.15
CA PRO A 47 5.21 5.70 28.22
C PRO A 47 5.97 6.11 26.96
N ILE A 48 5.29 6.01 25.82
CA ILE A 48 5.86 6.37 24.52
C ILE A 48 5.88 7.89 24.41
N THR A 49 7.08 8.45 24.29
CA THR A 49 7.31 9.90 24.25
C THR A 49 7.47 10.45 22.84
N SER A 50 7.74 9.58 21.87
CA SER A 50 8.01 10.01 20.49
C SER A 50 7.53 8.99 19.46
N VAL A 51 6.97 9.51 18.37
CA VAL A 51 6.58 8.71 17.18
C VAL A 51 7.32 9.28 15.98
N TYR A 52 8.18 8.48 15.36
CA TYR A 52 8.95 8.83 14.18
C TYR A 52 8.31 8.15 12.97
N ILE A 53 7.83 8.94 12.01
CA ILE A 53 7.32 8.44 10.74
C ILE A 53 8.41 8.64 9.69
N VAL A 54 8.74 7.55 8.98
CA VAL A 54 9.78 7.51 7.94
C VAL A 54 9.16 6.94 6.65
N GLY A 55 9.31 7.64 5.54
CA GLY A 55 8.81 7.23 4.24
C GLY A 55 8.83 8.39 3.26
N ASP A 56 8.83 8.08 1.95
CA ASP A 56 8.63 9.08 0.90
C ASP A 56 7.12 9.19 0.63
N LEU A 57 6.46 10.09 1.37
CA LEU A 57 5.01 10.26 1.38
C LEU A 57 4.62 11.42 0.45
N LYS A 58 3.87 11.11 -0.61
CA LYS A 58 3.37 12.10 -1.59
C LYS A 58 1.89 12.41 -1.42
N TYR A 59 1.11 11.40 -1.08
CA TYR A 59 -0.34 11.45 -1.09
C TYR A 59 -0.95 11.41 0.31
N THR A 60 -0.17 11.01 1.30
CA THR A 60 -0.64 10.83 2.67
C THR A 60 -0.15 11.95 3.58
N ASN A 61 -1.05 12.51 4.38
CA ASN A 61 -0.69 13.54 5.34
C ASN A 61 -0.03 12.93 6.58
N VAL A 62 1.26 13.25 6.79
CA VAL A 62 2.05 12.77 7.92
C VAL A 62 1.42 13.11 9.27
N SER A 63 0.86 14.32 9.41
CA SER A 63 0.22 14.75 10.67
C SER A 63 -1.02 13.93 11.00
N HIS A 64 -1.81 13.57 9.99
CA HIS A 64 -2.97 12.67 10.16
C HIS A 64 -2.52 11.28 10.62
N LEU A 65 -1.54 10.68 9.93
CA LEU A 65 -1.01 9.37 10.31
C LEU A 65 -0.45 9.35 11.73
N LYS A 66 0.28 10.41 12.09
CA LYS A 66 0.83 10.54 13.45
C LYS A 66 -0.28 10.55 14.50
N SER A 67 -1.34 11.31 14.26
CA SER A 67 -2.51 11.36 15.15
C SER A 67 -3.19 9.99 15.28
N GLU A 68 -3.34 9.25 14.17
CA GLU A 68 -3.94 7.90 14.20
C GLU A 68 -3.07 6.89 14.96
N VAL A 69 -1.75 6.97 14.80
CA VAL A 69 -0.80 6.16 15.57
C VAL A 69 -0.90 6.50 17.07
N GLU A 70 -0.88 7.80 17.42
CA GLU A 70 -0.97 8.26 18.81
C GLU A 70 -2.27 7.82 19.50
N LYS A 71 -3.40 7.89 18.80
CA LYS A 71 -4.71 7.37 19.30
C LYS A 71 -4.72 5.85 19.51
N SER A 72 -3.88 5.13 18.75
CA SER A 72 -3.79 3.67 18.80
C SER A 72 -2.81 3.16 19.88
N ILE A 73 -2.14 4.07 20.60
CA ILE A 73 -1.26 3.73 21.71
C ILE A 73 -2.12 3.56 22.96
N ASP A 74 -2.34 2.32 23.35
CA ASP A 74 -3.17 1.92 24.50
C ASP A 74 -2.35 1.42 25.71
N ALA A 75 -1.04 1.35 25.56
CA ALA A 75 -0.12 0.85 26.59
C ALA A 75 1.29 1.42 26.44
N GLY A 76 2.10 1.32 27.49
CA GLY A 76 3.52 1.64 27.45
C GLY A 76 4.32 0.72 26.51
N LEU A 77 5.58 1.08 26.24
CA LEU A 77 6.43 0.47 25.24
C LEU A 77 6.51 -1.07 25.32
N LEU A 78 6.53 -1.63 26.55
CA LEU A 78 6.66 -3.07 26.75
C LEU A 78 5.44 -3.84 26.24
N TYR A 79 4.24 -3.36 26.56
CA TYR A 79 2.97 -4.05 26.29
C TYR A 79 2.30 -3.62 24.99
N LEU A 80 2.80 -2.56 24.36
CA LEU A 80 2.23 -2.04 23.12
C LEU A 80 2.16 -3.11 22.02
N ASN A 81 0.98 -3.25 21.40
CA ASN A 81 0.76 -4.15 20.28
C ASN A 81 1.05 -3.45 18.93
N THR A 82 2.27 -3.61 18.43
CA THR A 82 2.68 -3.02 17.14
C THR A 82 1.90 -3.54 15.94
N ARG A 83 1.31 -4.75 16.03
CA ARG A 83 0.44 -5.30 14.96
C ARG A 83 -0.87 -4.53 14.86
N GLN A 84 -1.44 -4.12 15.98
CA GLN A 84 -2.66 -3.31 16.00
C GLN A 84 -2.42 -1.96 15.31
N ILE A 85 -1.34 -1.28 15.65
CA ILE A 85 -0.95 -0.01 15.00
C ILE A 85 -0.74 -0.22 13.49
N ARG A 86 -0.04 -1.29 13.11
CA ARG A 86 0.15 -1.62 11.69
C ARG A 86 -1.19 -1.80 10.96
N ASN A 87 -2.15 -2.50 11.57
CA ASN A 87 -3.46 -2.72 10.96
C ASN A 87 -4.25 -1.41 10.80
N VAL A 88 -4.16 -0.48 11.75
CA VAL A 88 -4.76 0.86 11.65
C VAL A 88 -4.15 1.62 10.47
N LEU A 89 -2.83 1.57 10.31
CA LEU A 89 -2.14 2.21 9.19
C LEU A 89 -2.52 1.59 7.85
N LEU A 90 -2.63 0.26 7.76
CA LEU A 90 -3.03 -0.44 6.53
C LEU A 90 -4.49 -0.20 6.14
N ALA A 91 -5.32 0.32 7.03
CA ALA A 91 -6.69 0.74 6.71
C ALA A 91 -6.73 2.05 5.89
N GLU A 92 -5.64 2.83 5.88
CA GLU A 92 -5.53 4.01 5.03
C GLU A 92 -5.34 3.60 3.56
N PRO A 93 -6.16 4.12 2.63
CA PRO A 93 -6.18 3.66 1.24
C PRO A 93 -4.83 3.76 0.53
N TRP A 94 -4.05 4.80 0.82
CA TRP A 94 -2.76 5.06 0.18
C TRP A 94 -1.59 4.20 0.69
N ILE A 95 -1.76 3.50 1.81
CA ILE A 95 -0.68 2.72 2.41
C ILE A 95 -0.64 1.32 1.80
N GLU A 96 0.50 0.95 1.22
CA GLU A 96 0.81 -0.39 0.71
C GLU A 96 1.29 -1.30 1.83
N ASP A 97 2.25 -0.81 2.62
CA ASP A 97 2.76 -1.53 3.78
C ASP A 97 3.26 -0.57 4.88
N ALA A 98 3.27 -1.06 6.12
CA ALA A 98 3.74 -0.33 7.28
C ALA A 98 4.55 -1.23 8.20
N PHE A 99 5.71 -0.77 8.63
CA PHE A 99 6.59 -1.46 9.58
C PHE A 99 6.69 -0.65 10.86
N VAL A 100 6.16 -1.19 11.95
CA VAL A 100 6.16 -0.55 13.28
C VAL A 100 7.19 -1.22 14.15
N ARG A 101 8.15 -0.46 14.66
CA ARG A 101 9.22 -0.94 15.56
C ARG A 101 9.28 -0.11 16.82
N LYS A 102 9.44 -0.77 17.95
CA LYS A 102 9.78 -0.14 19.21
C LYS A 102 11.23 0.31 19.18
N VAL A 103 11.52 1.54 19.59
CA VAL A 103 12.87 2.12 19.64
C VAL A 103 13.18 2.70 21.00
N TRP A 104 14.48 2.85 21.31
CA TRP A 104 14.96 3.46 22.54
C TRP A 104 15.59 4.84 22.24
N PRO A 105 15.39 5.88 23.06
CA PRO A 105 14.51 6.00 24.25
C PRO A 105 13.04 5.75 23.91
N PRO A 106 12.13 5.49 24.91
CA PRO A 106 10.78 4.98 24.66
C PRO A 106 10.03 5.68 23.53
N GLY A 107 9.94 5.05 22.37
CA GLY A 107 9.35 5.60 21.17
C GLY A 107 8.98 4.54 20.15
N LEU A 108 8.34 4.99 19.06
CA LEU A 108 7.97 4.18 17.93
C LEU A 108 8.63 4.71 16.65
N SER A 109 9.20 3.81 15.88
CA SER A 109 9.61 4.06 14.49
C SER A 109 8.62 3.37 13.55
N VAL A 110 7.95 4.17 12.74
CA VAL A 110 6.94 3.73 11.78
C VAL A 110 7.46 4.02 10.38
N LYS A 111 7.86 2.97 9.66
CA LYS A 111 8.23 3.08 8.25
C LYS A 111 7.01 2.78 7.40
N ILE A 112 6.65 3.70 6.51
CA ILE A 112 5.48 3.61 5.64
C ILE A 112 5.94 3.47 4.19
N ILE A 113 5.23 2.61 3.44
CA ILE A 113 5.36 2.47 2.00
C ILE A 113 4.01 2.85 1.41
N GLU A 114 3.98 3.89 0.57
CA GLU A 114 2.78 4.29 -0.17
C GLU A 114 2.59 3.46 -1.43
N LYS A 115 1.31 3.28 -1.81
CA LYS A 115 0.93 2.73 -3.11
C LYS A 115 1.33 3.69 -4.21
N VAL A 116 1.96 3.16 -5.26
CA VAL A 116 2.31 3.93 -6.45
C VAL A 116 1.19 3.75 -7.48
N PRO A 117 0.35 4.77 -7.74
CA PRO A 117 -0.73 4.66 -8.71
C PRO A 117 -0.16 4.61 -10.13
N VAL A 118 -0.58 3.62 -10.93
CA VAL A 118 -0.17 3.43 -12.34
C VAL A 118 -1.30 3.70 -13.32
N ALA A 119 -2.56 3.60 -12.87
CA ALA A 119 -3.75 3.89 -13.66
C ALA A 119 -4.92 4.27 -12.75
N LYS A 120 -5.93 4.92 -13.30
CA LYS A 120 -7.26 5.02 -12.71
C LYS A 120 -8.02 3.72 -12.97
N TRP A 121 -8.83 3.27 -12.01
CA TRP A 121 -9.71 2.12 -12.17
C TRP A 121 -11.17 2.58 -12.09
N GLY A 122 -11.85 2.60 -13.25
CA GLY A 122 -13.18 3.17 -13.34
C GLY A 122 -13.22 4.67 -13.02
N ALA A 123 -14.25 5.08 -12.28
CA ALA A 123 -14.49 6.49 -12.01
C ALA A 123 -13.79 7.02 -10.74
N HIS A 124 -13.65 6.17 -9.69
CA HIS A 124 -13.28 6.62 -8.35
C HIS A 124 -12.10 5.89 -7.73
N ALA A 125 -11.69 4.76 -8.31
CA ALA A 125 -10.60 3.97 -7.79
C ALA A 125 -9.29 4.22 -8.55
N LEU A 126 -8.19 3.82 -7.92
CA LEU A 126 -6.86 3.77 -8.50
C LEU A 126 -6.35 2.33 -8.52
N LEU A 127 -5.43 2.08 -9.42
CA LEU A 127 -4.70 0.83 -9.55
C LEU A 127 -3.24 1.08 -9.21
N SER A 128 -2.72 0.35 -8.22
CA SER A 128 -1.31 0.44 -7.83
C SER A 128 -0.40 -0.40 -8.72
N SER A 129 0.88 -0.13 -8.66
CA SER A 129 1.92 -0.94 -9.33
C SER A 129 1.96 -2.39 -8.86
N SER A 130 1.46 -2.68 -7.65
CA SER A 130 1.30 -4.06 -7.13
C SER A 130 0.07 -4.78 -7.69
N GLY A 131 -0.78 -4.08 -8.47
CA GLY A 131 -2.04 -4.63 -9.00
C GLY A 131 -3.23 -4.53 -8.05
N ALA A 132 -3.07 -3.87 -6.90
CA ALA A 132 -4.16 -3.63 -5.96
C ALA A 132 -5.04 -2.45 -6.40
N VAL A 133 -6.35 -2.65 -6.38
CA VAL A 133 -7.32 -1.57 -6.57
C VAL A 133 -7.63 -0.96 -5.21
N PHE A 134 -7.63 0.36 -5.12
CA PHE A 134 -7.94 1.10 -3.90
C PHE A 134 -8.69 2.40 -4.20
N GLU A 135 -9.50 2.84 -3.25
CA GLU A 135 -10.32 4.04 -3.38
C GLU A 135 -9.81 5.11 -2.41
N PRO A 136 -9.01 6.06 -2.88
CA PRO A 136 -8.58 7.18 -2.07
C PRO A 136 -9.75 8.16 -1.86
N ARG A 137 -9.71 8.94 -0.77
CA ARG A 137 -10.71 9.97 -0.48
C ARG A 137 -10.70 11.08 -1.54
N GLU A 138 -9.53 11.38 -2.06
CA GLU A 138 -9.32 12.44 -3.07
C GLU A 138 -8.39 11.91 -4.17
N LEU A 139 -8.67 12.31 -5.41
CA LEU A 139 -7.91 11.93 -6.61
C LEU A 139 -6.94 13.04 -7.05
N GLU A 140 -6.57 13.94 -6.15
CA GLU A 140 -5.65 15.03 -6.48
C GLU A 140 -4.25 14.50 -6.82
N GLY A 141 -3.60 15.14 -7.78
CA GLY A 141 -2.25 14.77 -8.22
C GLY A 141 -2.13 13.59 -9.18
N VAL A 142 -3.25 12.91 -9.52
CA VAL A 142 -3.27 11.71 -10.40
C VAL A 142 -4.03 11.94 -11.73
N ASN A 143 -4.14 13.19 -12.18
CA ASN A 143 -4.98 13.54 -13.32
C ASN A 143 -4.50 12.98 -14.67
N ASN A 144 -3.22 12.74 -14.84
CA ASN A 144 -2.59 12.30 -16.09
C ASN A 144 -2.53 10.79 -16.28
N LEU A 145 -3.15 10.02 -15.40
CA LEU A 145 -3.15 8.56 -15.52
C LEU A 145 -4.21 8.09 -16.51
N VAL A 146 -3.87 7.05 -17.28
CA VAL A 146 -4.83 6.34 -18.11
C VAL A 146 -5.94 5.75 -17.25
N THR A 147 -7.17 5.75 -17.76
CA THR A 147 -8.28 5.09 -17.06
C THR A 147 -8.46 3.68 -17.61
N LEU A 148 -8.34 2.69 -16.74
CA LEU A 148 -8.66 1.29 -17.03
C LEU A 148 -10.03 0.94 -16.45
N PHE A 149 -10.76 0.05 -17.12
CA PHE A 149 -12.06 -0.39 -16.63
C PHE A 149 -12.38 -1.82 -17.13
N SER A 150 -13.09 -2.57 -16.31
CA SER A 150 -13.77 -3.80 -16.73
C SER A 150 -14.87 -4.14 -15.74
N LEU A 151 -15.96 -4.71 -16.23
CA LEU A 151 -17.04 -5.26 -15.41
C LEU A 151 -16.89 -6.77 -15.20
N ARG A 152 -16.08 -7.45 -15.99
CA ARG A 152 -15.94 -8.92 -15.99
C ARG A 152 -14.55 -9.39 -15.63
N ASP A 153 -13.53 -8.70 -16.12
CA ASP A 153 -12.15 -9.13 -15.98
C ASP A 153 -11.53 -8.59 -14.69
N ARG A 154 -10.64 -9.38 -14.13
CA ARG A 154 -9.84 -8.95 -12.98
C ARG A 154 -8.86 -7.85 -13.39
N PRO A 155 -8.54 -6.91 -12.51
CA PRO A 155 -7.60 -5.82 -12.79
C PRO A 155 -6.29 -6.30 -13.44
N LYS A 156 -5.77 -7.43 -12.99
CA LYS A 156 -4.55 -8.04 -13.54
C LYS A 156 -4.64 -8.32 -15.04
N ASN A 157 -5.72 -8.94 -15.48
CA ASN A 157 -5.92 -9.24 -16.92
C ASN A 157 -6.03 -7.96 -17.76
N VAL A 158 -6.68 -6.93 -17.20
CA VAL A 158 -6.81 -5.63 -17.88
C VAL A 158 -5.46 -4.94 -18.02
N ILE A 159 -4.60 -5.01 -16.98
CA ILE A 159 -3.25 -4.45 -17.04
C ILE A 159 -2.40 -5.18 -18.08
N GLU A 160 -2.40 -6.51 -18.07
CA GLU A 160 -1.62 -7.32 -19.02
C GLU A 160 -1.98 -6.96 -20.45
N ASN A 161 -3.27 -6.93 -20.79
CA ASN A 161 -3.74 -6.51 -22.10
C ASN A 161 -3.43 -5.04 -22.42
N PHE A 162 -3.53 -4.15 -21.40
CA PHE A 162 -3.20 -2.75 -21.57
C PHE A 162 -1.72 -2.53 -21.93
N LEU A 163 -0.81 -3.27 -21.33
CA LEU A 163 0.62 -3.15 -21.61
C LEU A 163 0.93 -3.47 -23.07
N VAL A 164 0.34 -4.54 -23.61
CA VAL A 164 0.49 -4.91 -25.04
C VAL A 164 -0.09 -3.80 -25.94
N VAL A 165 -1.30 -3.32 -25.61
CA VAL A 165 -1.93 -2.22 -26.38
C VAL A 165 -1.09 -0.95 -26.33
N LYS A 166 -0.59 -0.57 -25.15
CA LYS A 166 0.23 0.62 -24.94
C LYS A 166 1.51 0.60 -25.76
N GLU A 167 2.15 -0.56 -25.89
CA GLU A 167 3.37 -0.72 -26.66
C GLU A 167 3.11 -0.44 -28.14
N VAL A 168 2.13 -1.11 -28.74
CA VAL A 168 1.78 -0.96 -30.17
C VAL A 168 1.32 0.47 -30.48
N PHE A 169 0.44 1.03 -29.65
CA PHE A 169 -0.05 2.40 -29.85
C PHE A 169 1.06 3.44 -29.63
N GLY A 170 1.99 3.16 -28.73
CA GLY A 170 3.18 4.00 -28.54
C GLY A 170 4.07 4.07 -29.77
N HIS A 171 4.30 2.95 -30.48
CA HIS A 171 5.02 2.93 -31.75
C HIS A 171 4.29 3.74 -32.85
N CYS A 172 2.95 3.77 -32.80
CA CYS A 172 2.16 4.60 -33.70
C CYS A 172 2.06 6.08 -33.27
N GLY A 173 2.66 6.49 -32.15
CA GLY A 173 2.55 7.84 -31.60
C GLY A 173 1.13 8.18 -31.07
N VAL A 174 0.30 7.18 -30.80
CA VAL A 174 -1.08 7.33 -30.35
C VAL A 174 -1.15 7.17 -28.83
N LEU A 175 -1.64 8.21 -28.14
CA LEU A 175 -1.79 8.21 -26.70
C LEU A 175 -3.16 7.70 -26.24
N ILE A 176 -3.17 6.83 -25.26
CA ILE A 176 -4.39 6.20 -24.74
C ILE A 176 -4.91 6.98 -23.54
N LYS A 177 -6.20 7.33 -23.54
CA LYS A 177 -6.93 7.97 -22.44
C LYS A 177 -7.70 6.95 -21.62
N HIS A 178 -8.44 6.05 -22.29
CA HIS A 178 -9.18 4.96 -21.63
C HIS A 178 -8.94 3.63 -22.35
N PHE A 179 -8.82 2.56 -21.56
CA PHE A 179 -8.75 1.20 -22.04
C PHE A 179 -9.54 0.25 -21.14
N GLY A 180 -10.27 -0.67 -21.71
CA GLY A 180 -10.95 -1.67 -20.91
C GLY A 180 -11.90 -2.55 -21.70
N ALA A 181 -12.57 -3.45 -20.98
CA ALA A 181 -13.55 -4.37 -21.53
C ALA A 181 -14.97 -3.97 -21.13
N THR A 182 -15.89 -4.05 -22.10
CA THR A 182 -17.31 -3.86 -21.87
C THR A 182 -17.91 -5.06 -21.14
N ASP A 183 -19.17 -4.94 -20.72
CA ASP A 183 -20.00 -6.03 -20.19
C ASP A 183 -20.12 -7.23 -21.13
N ARG A 184 -19.98 -7.00 -22.44
CA ARG A 184 -19.97 -8.03 -23.47
C ARG A 184 -18.60 -8.67 -23.70
N GLY A 185 -17.55 -8.21 -22.99
CA GLY A 185 -16.16 -8.68 -23.14
C GLY A 185 -15.48 -8.16 -24.42
N GLU A 186 -15.93 -7.03 -24.97
CA GLU A 186 -15.26 -6.35 -26.07
C GLU A 186 -14.25 -5.35 -25.54
N TRP A 187 -13.02 -5.42 -26.02
CA TRP A 187 -11.95 -4.48 -25.67
C TRP A 187 -12.09 -3.18 -26.46
N LEU A 188 -12.01 -2.08 -25.73
CA LEU A 188 -12.14 -0.73 -26.27
C LEU A 188 -10.94 0.13 -25.88
N VAL A 189 -10.51 0.96 -26.82
CA VAL A 189 -9.53 2.03 -26.60
C VAL A 189 -10.20 3.35 -26.93
N LEU A 190 -10.03 4.34 -26.05
CA LEU A 190 -10.27 5.75 -26.33
C LEU A 190 -8.93 6.46 -26.25
N THR A 191 -8.58 7.17 -27.32
CA THR A 191 -7.34 7.94 -27.38
C THR A 191 -7.49 9.32 -26.74
N THR A 192 -6.39 10.01 -26.47
CA THR A 192 -6.42 11.38 -25.92
C THR A 192 -7.05 12.39 -26.87
N ASP A 193 -7.00 12.14 -28.17
CA ASP A 193 -7.65 12.93 -29.24
C ASP A 193 -9.06 12.42 -29.58
N GLU A 194 -9.72 11.73 -28.64
CA GLU A 194 -11.12 11.29 -28.64
C GLU A 194 -11.51 10.30 -29.75
N LYS A 195 -10.55 9.54 -30.27
CA LYS A 195 -10.83 8.48 -31.23
C LYS A 195 -11.17 7.17 -30.54
N ARG A 196 -12.21 6.49 -31.03
CA ARG A 196 -12.65 5.19 -30.50
C ARG A 196 -12.12 4.05 -31.35
N ILE A 197 -11.45 3.09 -30.72
CA ILE A 197 -10.93 1.92 -31.39
C ILE A 197 -11.53 0.69 -30.71
N ASN A 198 -12.33 -0.06 -31.47
CA ASN A 198 -12.96 -1.27 -30.98
C ASN A 198 -12.12 -2.49 -31.42
N LEU A 199 -11.44 -3.11 -30.44
CA LEU A 199 -10.66 -4.32 -30.67
C LEU A 199 -11.56 -5.58 -30.69
N GLY A 200 -12.80 -5.49 -30.14
CA GLY A 200 -13.69 -6.64 -30.01
C GLY A 200 -13.23 -7.69 -29.03
N ARG A 201 -13.66 -8.94 -29.22
CA ARG A 201 -13.36 -10.09 -28.36
C ARG A 201 -12.20 -10.92 -28.92
N GLY A 202 -11.60 -11.76 -28.05
CA GLY A 202 -10.59 -12.74 -28.43
C GLY A 202 -9.18 -12.14 -28.45
N ASP A 203 -8.33 -12.70 -29.30
CA ASP A 203 -6.92 -12.35 -29.37
C ASP A 203 -6.70 -10.88 -29.73
N ILE A 204 -6.06 -10.15 -28.81
CA ILE A 204 -5.76 -8.73 -28.98
C ILE A 204 -4.52 -8.54 -29.86
N GLU A 205 -3.53 -9.43 -29.77
CA GLU A 205 -2.23 -9.28 -30.43
C GLU A 205 -2.37 -9.32 -31.96
N GLU A 206 -3.17 -10.27 -32.49
CA GLU A 206 -3.45 -10.34 -33.91
C GLU A 206 -4.10 -9.06 -34.43
N LYS A 207 -5.04 -8.51 -33.66
CA LYS A 207 -5.77 -7.28 -34.05
C LYS A 207 -4.89 -6.05 -33.99
N LEU A 208 -4.00 -5.99 -33.01
CA LEU A 208 -3.03 -4.92 -32.90
C LEU A 208 -2.01 -4.93 -34.01
N SER A 209 -1.55 -6.11 -34.44
CA SER A 209 -0.66 -6.25 -35.59
C SER A 209 -1.34 -5.73 -36.87
N ARG A 210 -2.63 -6.05 -37.08
CA ARG A 210 -3.40 -5.50 -38.19
C ARG A 210 -3.62 -4.00 -38.14
N PHE A 211 -3.86 -3.49 -36.92
CA PHE A 211 -3.98 -2.04 -36.69
C PHE A 211 -2.67 -1.34 -37.03
N GLN A 212 -1.55 -1.82 -36.51
CA GLN A 212 -0.23 -1.25 -36.74
C GLN A 212 0.10 -1.22 -38.24
N PHE A 213 -0.07 -2.35 -38.95
CA PHE A 213 0.19 -2.42 -40.36
C PHE A 213 -0.66 -1.42 -41.18
N ALA A 214 -1.96 -1.33 -40.88
CA ALA A 214 -2.84 -0.40 -41.55
C ALA A 214 -2.55 1.06 -41.21
N TYR A 215 -2.15 1.32 -39.95
CA TYR A 215 -1.79 2.65 -39.49
C TYR A 215 -0.54 3.17 -40.21
N GLU A 216 0.52 2.39 -40.24
CA GLU A 216 1.79 2.75 -40.88
C GLU A 216 1.63 2.95 -42.40
N ARG A 217 0.80 2.10 -43.07
CA ARG A 217 0.62 2.14 -44.49
C ARG A 217 -0.30 3.24 -44.98
N ASP A 218 -1.44 3.43 -44.30
CA ASP A 218 -2.51 4.27 -44.84
C ASP A 218 -3.09 5.26 -43.84
N ILE A 219 -3.41 4.81 -42.58
CA ILE A 219 -4.26 5.56 -41.66
C ILE A 219 -3.56 6.80 -41.10
N ASN A 220 -2.26 6.73 -40.88
CA ASN A 220 -1.46 7.84 -40.36
C ASN A 220 -1.65 9.13 -41.18
N ALA A 221 -1.69 9.03 -42.50
CA ALA A 221 -1.83 10.18 -43.38
C ALA A 221 -3.11 11.00 -43.16
N TYR A 222 -4.18 10.35 -42.71
CA TYR A 222 -5.48 11.00 -42.47
C TYR A 222 -5.98 10.83 -41.02
N TRP A 223 -5.07 10.47 -40.10
CA TRP A 223 -5.37 10.28 -38.68
C TRP A 223 -6.20 11.42 -38.05
N PRO A 224 -5.95 12.72 -38.34
CA PRO A 224 -6.77 13.80 -37.81
C PRO A 224 -8.25 13.72 -38.12
N SER A 225 -8.62 13.13 -39.28
CA SER A 225 -10.01 12.98 -39.68
C SER A 225 -10.69 11.71 -39.16
N VAL A 226 -9.92 10.76 -38.63
CA VAL A 226 -10.44 9.50 -38.06
C VAL A 226 -11.25 9.80 -36.81
N THR A 227 -12.42 9.15 -36.69
CA THR A 227 -13.26 9.21 -35.50
C THR A 227 -13.39 7.86 -34.81
N ARG A 228 -13.42 6.79 -35.60
CA ARG A 228 -13.57 5.42 -35.10
C ARG A 228 -12.86 4.42 -35.97
N ILE A 229 -12.25 3.42 -35.34
CA ILE A 229 -11.70 2.22 -35.98
C ILE A 229 -12.35 1.00 -35.35
N ASP A 230 -12.76 0.05 -36.20
CA ASP A 230 -13.38 -1.20 -35.78
C ASP A 230 -12.58 -2.41 -36.30
N LEU A 231 -11.99 -3.17 -35.37
CA LEU A 231 -11.14 -4.34 -35.61
C LEU A 231 -11.85 -5.66 -35.32
N ARG A 232 -13.16 -5.64 -35.15
CA ARG A 232 -13.94 -6.85 -34.82
C ARG A 232 -13.95 -7.87 -35.94
N TYR A 233 -13.73 -7.45 -37.18
CA TYR A 233 -13.71 -8.32 -38.35
C TYR A 233 -12.41 -9.12 -38.42
N SER A 234 -12.51 -10.40 -38.82
CA SER A 234 -11.34 -11.31 -38.89
C SER A 234 -10.33 -10.90 -39.96
N ASN A 235 -10.79 -10.36 -41.09
CA ASN A 235 -9.98 -10.15 -42.31
C ASN A 235 -9.68 -8.68 -42.60
N GLY A 236 -9.94 -7.75 -41.65
CA GLY A 236 -9.71 -6.33 -41.92
C GLY A 236 -10.13 -5.43 -40.78
N LEU A 237 -10.17 -4.16 -41.09
CA LEU A 237 -10.67 -3.13 -40.18
C LEU A 237 -11.51 -2.12 -40.97
N THR A 238 -12.41 -1.43 -40.26
CA THR A 238 -13.17 -0.32 -40.86
C THR A 238 -12.75 0.99 -40.18
N VAL A 239 -12.64 2.06 -40.96
CA VAL A 239 -12.28 3.39 -40.51
C VAL A 239 -13.40 4.36 -40.82
N ASN A 240 -13.96 4.96 -39.77
CA ASN A 240 -14.93 6.05 -39.94
C ASN A 240 -14.18 7.39 -39.83
N LYS A 241 -14.44 8.25 -40.80
CA LYS A 241 -13.86 9.61 -40.87
C LYS A 241 -14.93 10.66 -40.62
N ARG A 242 -14.53 11.78 -40.05
CA ARG A 242 -15.41 12.96 -40.03
C ARG A 242 -15.57 13.48 -41.44
N GLN A 243 -16.78 13.63 -41.94
CA GLN A 243 -17.02 14.37 -43.16
C GLN A 243 -16.67 15.83 -42.91
N ILE A 244 -15.58 16.30 -43.51
CA ILE A 244 -15.31 17.73 -43.59
C ILE A 244 -16.35 18.25 -44.60
N LYS A 245 -17.42 18.88 -44.13
CA LYS A 245 -18.31 19.65 -44.97
C LYS A 245 -17.45 20.83 -45.43
N GLU A 246 -16.91 20.75 -46.66
CA GLU A 246 -16.37 21.91 -47.35
C GLU A 246 -17.47 22.96 -47.35
N MET A 247 -17.28 24.04 -46.57
CA MET A 247 -18.04 25.24 -46.79
C MET A 247 -17.57 25.78 -48.14
N ARG A 248 -18.22 25.32 -49.24
CA ARG A 248 -18.18 26.03 -50.48
C ARG A 248 -18.79 27.40 -50.20
N GLY A 249 -17.92 28.38 -49.98
CA GLY A 249 -18.32 29.75 -49.99
C GLY A 249 -18.98 30.05 -51.30
N THR A 250 -20.24 30.44 -51.25
CA THR A 250 -20.90 31.18 -52.29
C THR A 250 -20.26 32.57 -52.27
N LEU A 251 -19.48 32.83 -53.33
CA LEU A 251 -19.15 34.19 -53.77
C LEU A 251 -20.39 34.87 -54.28
#